data_3be7d7dbca45ba95e9fbc9efbdf5b5f5
#
_entry.id   3be7d7dbca45ba95e9fbc9efbdf5b5f5
#
_cell.length_a   1.000
_cell.length_b   1.000
_cell.length_c   1.000
_cell.angle_alpha   90.00
_cell.angle_beta   90.00
_cell.angle_gamma   90.00
#
_symmetry.space_group_name_H-M   'P 1'
#
loop_
_entity.id
_entity.type
_entity.pdbx_description
1 polymer ?
#
loop_
_entity_poly.entity_id
_entity_poly.type
_entity_poly.pdbx_seq_one_letter_code
_entity_poly.pdbx_strand_id
1 'polypeptide(L)'
;GSAKPAALAGDTVTIDGTVEGDVEVWADKLVLGKNARITGTVSAHVSEDPERAAGAEVGALKIDRTENEDTSTINDVIGGIVAAALSTCFVAILLELVLPRATASAAGMLRQRPTPLWVSGLLGTVAAVPAVLLLTISIAGLSLAGALMCAVIGIALVSAAFTGTAIARMVGHNQNRYAMAAVGGIAAGALTALPLMGSFVSGVAFVFTLGYVIQIIWRNARLKPQQTANTPGLPSA
;
A
#
# COMPACT_ATOMS: atom_id res chain seq x y z
N GLY A 1 16.09 -31.21 40.64
CA GLY A 1 15.35 -29.98 40.73
C GLY A 1 15.80 -29.07 39.63
N SER A 2 14.89 -28.72 38.75
CA SER A 2 15.15 -27.75 37.68
C SER A 2 15.27 -26.38 38.33
N ALA A 3 16.48 -25.82 38.39
CA ALA A 3 16.69 -24.46 38.82
C ALA A 3 16.02 -23.55 37.77
N LYS A 4 15.20 -22.60 38.23
CA LYS A 4 14.64 -21.59 37.31
C LYS A 4 15.80 -20.76 36.75
N PRO A 5 15.81 -20.44 35.42
CA PRO A 5 16.82 -19.57 34.85
C PRO A 5 16.77 -18.20 35.55
N ALA A 6 17.93 -17.64 35.82
CA ALA A 6 18.01 -16.27 36.33
C ALA A 6 17.74 -15.31 35.15
N ALA A 7 16.64 -14.52 35.24
CA ALA A 7 16.30 -13.53 34.26
C ALA A 7 16.85 -12.15 34.65
N LEU A 8 17.63 -11.53 33.78
CA LEU A 8 18.22 -10.22 33.95
C LEU A 8 17.74 -9.31 32.80
N ALA A 9 17.28 -8.09 33.13
CA ALA A 9 16.83 -7.11 32.15
C ALA A 9 17.38 -5.70 32.46
N GLY A 10 17.82 -4.99 31.45
CA GLY A 10 18.33 -3.61 31.58
C GLY A 10 18.98 -3.13 30.27
N ASP A 11 19.26 -1.86 30.15
CA ASP A 11 19.93 -1.29 28.96
C ASP A 11 21.35 -1.88 28.78
N THR A 12 22.10 -1.97 29.87
CA THR A 12 23.41 -2.63 29.90
C THR A 12 23.45 -3.59 31.08
N VAL A 13 23.64 -4.86 30.78
CA VAL A 13 23.80 -5.89 31.81
C VAL A 13 25.27 -6.31 31.90
N THR A 14 25.88 -6.13 33.06
CA THR A 14 27.26 -6.55 33.30
C THR A 14 27.25 -7.74 34.27
N ILE A 15 27.82 -8.86 33.84
CA ILE A 15 28.00 -10.05 34.66
C ILE A 15 29.49 -10.19 35.00
N ASP A 16 29.85 -10.00 36.28
CA ASP A 16 31.23 -10.14 36.77
C ASP A 16 31.22 -10.99 38.05
N GLY A 17 31.16 -12.29 37.90
CA GLY A 17 31.09 -13.25 39.02
C GLY A 17 30.66 -14.63 38.57
N THR A 18 30.51 -15.58 39.53
CA THR A 18 30.12 -16.97 39.25
C THR A 18 28.60 -17.09 39.30
N VAL A 19 28.01 -17.59 38.22
CA VAL A 19 26.59 -17.93 38.13
C VAL A 19 26.45 -19.42 37.80
N GLU A 20 25.76 -20.15 38.70
CA GLU A 20 25.47 -21.57 38.53
C GLU A 20 24.06 -21.73 37.89
N GLY A 21 23.98 -22.35 36.75
CA GLY A 21 22.73 -22.60 36.02
C GLY A 21 22.54 -21.72 34.77
N ASP A 22 21.34 -21.84 34.17
CA ASP A 22 21.00 -21.12 32.97
C ASP A 22 20.62 -19.65 33.26
N VAL A 23 21.08 -18.74 32.43
CA VAL A 23 20.83 -17.29 32.56
C VAL A 23 20.17 -16.79 31.31
N GLU A 24 19.07 -16.05 31.47
CA GLU A 24 18.38 -15.37 30.40
C GLU A 24 18.59 -13.85 30.55
N VAL A 25 19.15 -13.22 29.53
CA VAL A 25 19.50 -11.79 29.56
C VAL A 25 18.73 -11.05 28.48
N TRP A 26 18.04 -9.99 28.87
CA TRP A 26 17.34 -9.06 28.02
C TRP A 26 18.01 -7.69 28.17
N ALA A 27 18.87 -7.29 27.20
CA ALA A 27 19.60 -6.05 27.29
C ALA A 27 19.97 -5.52 25.90
N ASP A 28 20.19 -4.21 25.80
CA ASP A 28 20.77 -3.68 24.57
C ASP A 28 22.24 -4.10 24.44
N LYS A 29 22.96 -4.10 25.56
CA LYS A 29 24.36 -4.49 25.61
C LYS A 29 24.65 -5.46 26.78
N LEU A 30 25.31 -6.58 26.46
CA LEU A 30 25.81 -7.53 27.46
C LEU A 30 27.32 -7.42 27.59
N VAL A 31 27.81 -7.20 28.82
CA VAL A 31 29.23 -7.16 29.13
C VAL A 31 29.57 -8.30 30.10
N LEU A 32 30.43 -9.21 29.65
CA LEU A 32 30.96 -10.30 30.48
C LEU A 32 32.31 -9.89 31.05
N GLY A 33 32.33 -9.64 32.36
CA GLY A 33 33.53 -9.22 33.08
C GLY A 33 34.62 -10.31 33.15
N LYS A 34 35.80 -9.97 33.63
CA LYS A 34 36.98 -10.87 33.70
C LYS A 34 36.78 -12.07 34.63
N ASN A 35 35.90 -11.93 35.62
CA ASN A 35 35.63 -12.97 36.61
C ASN A 35 34.31 -13.72 36.30
N ALA A 36 33.70 -13.46 35.15
CA ALA A 36 32.46 -14.10 34.78
C ALA A 36 32.67 -15.60 34.53
N ARG A 37 32.06 -16.43 35.37
CA ARG A 37 32.04 -17.90 35.23
C ARG A 37 30.59 -18.36 35.25
N ILE A 38 30.11 -18.82 34.10
CA ILE A 38 28.74 -19.29 33.95
C ILE A 38 28.77 -20.75 33.56
N THR A 39 28.25 -21.61 34.42
CA THR A 39 28.34 -23.08 34.22
C THR A 39 27.25 -23.59 33.28
N GLY A 40 26.15 -22.84 33.11
CA GLY A 40 25.03 -23.19 32.28
C GLY A 40 25.02 -22.47 30.91
N THR A 41 23.85 -22.41 30.30
CA THR A 41 23.61 -21.74 29.04
C THR A 41 23.21 -20.28 29.30
N VAL A 42 23.85 -19.34 28.64
CA VAL A 42 23.43 -17.94 28.59
C VAL A 42 22.61 -17.71 27.31
N SER A 43 21.32 -17.47 27.48
CA SER A 43 20.45 -17.03 26.38
C SER A 43 20.36 -15.49 26.43
N ALA A 44 21.13 -14.85 25.55
CA ALA A 44 21.22 -13.40 25.52
C ALA A 44 20.38 -12.85 24.35
N HIS A 45 19.34 -12.09 24.67
CA HIS A 45 18.57 -11.28 23.74
C HIS A 45 19.16 -9.88 23.77
N VAL A 46 20.03 -9.58 22.81
CA VAL A 46 20.83 -8.34 22.79
C VAL A 46 20.78 -7.66 21.42
N SER A 47 20.84 -6.32 21.44
CA SER A 47 20.87 -5.50 20.23
C SER A 47 22.31 -5.29 19.72
N GLU A 48 23.30 -5.23 20.63
CA GLU A 48 24.72 -5.12 20.29
C GLU A 48 25.47 -6.42 20.56
N ASP A 49 26.58 -6.62 19.84
CA ASP A 49 27.45 -7.79 20.08
C ASP A 49 27.95 -7.80 21.53
N PRO A 50 27.82 -8.94 22.27
CA PRO A 50 28.24 -9.01 23.65
C PRO A 50 29.76 -8.81 23.77
N GLU A 51 30.16 -7.87 24.65
CA GLU A 51 31.57 -7.68 24.98
C GLU A 51 32.04 -8.74 25.95
N ARG A 52 33.05 -9.52 25.57
CA ARG A 52 33.64 -10.54 26.40
C ARG A 52 35.05 -10.14 26.84
N ALA A 53 35.28 -9.95 28.12
CA ALA A 53 36.60 -9.71 28.66
C ALA A 53 37.48 -10.97 28.61
N ALA A 54 38.78 -10.77 28.38
CA ALA A 54 39.74 -11.86 28.39
C ALA A 54 39.78 -12.50 29.83
N GLY A 55 39.25 -13.72 29.96
CA GLY A 55 39.12 -14.44 31.20
C GLY A 55 37.72 -14.91 31.57
N ALA A 56 36.69 -14.45 30.87
CA ALA A 56 35.33 -14.92 31.05
C ALA A 56 35.17 -16.35 30.56
N GLU A 57 34.67 -17.26 31.43
CA GLU A 57 34.35 -18.63 31.12
C GLU A 57 32.82 -18.80 31.06
N VAL A 58 32.29 -19.13 29.87
CA VAL A 58 30.87 -19.35 29.65
C VAL A 58 30.66 -20.72 29.06
N GLY A 59 29.76 -21.52 29.60
CA GLY A 59 29.51 -22.89 29.18
C GLY A 59 28.96 -22.96 27.75
N ALA A 60 27.81 -22.33 27.50
CA ALA A 60 27.24 -22.12 26.16
C ALA A 60 26.63 -20.73 26.07
N LEU A 61 26.95 -19.99 25.01
CA LEU A 61 26.38 -18.68 24.75
C LEU A 61 25.48 -18.79 23.51
N LYS A 62 24.17 -18.67 23.74
CA LYS A 62 23.17 -18.58 22.70
C LYS A 62 22.79 -17.10 22.55
N ILE A 63 23.25 -16.48 21.47
CA ILE A 63 22.92 -15.10 21.16
C ILE A 63 21.69 -15.11 20.25
N ASP A 64 20.61 -14.55 20.73
CA ASP A 64 19.44 -14.26 19.94
C ASP A 64 19.44 -12.73 19.72
N ARG A 65 19.85 -12.30 18.53
CA ARG A 65 19.91 -10.87 18.22
C ARG A 65 18.48 -10.36 18.13
N THR A 66 18.09 -9.58 19.11
CA THR A 66 16.96 -8.69 18.97
C THR A 66 17.47 -7.53 18.09
N GLU A 67 17.40 -7.68 16.76
CA GLU A 67 17.50 -6.51 15.89
C GLU A 67 16.51 -5.50 16.45
N ASN A 68 16.93 -4.23 16.54
CA ASN A 68 16.04 -3.15 16.96
C ASN A 68 14.84 -3.14 15.98
N GLU A 69 13.82 -3.96 16.28
CA GLU A 69 12.60 -4.09 15.49
C GLU A 69 11.98 -2.70 15.24
N ASP A 70 12.12 -1.79 16.21
CA ASP A 70 11.58 -0.44 16.09
C ASP A 70 12.29 0.38 15.00
N THR A 71 13.61 0.30 14.89
CA THR A 71 14.35 1.10 13.89
C THR A 71 14.27 0.49 12.51
N SER A 72 14.34 -0.84 12.38
CA SER A 72 14.17 -1.54 11.11
C SER A 72 12.74 -1.37 10.60
N THR A 73 11.75 -1.52 11.47
CA THR A 73 10.34 -1.35 11.14
C THR A 73 10.03 0.08 10.69
N ILE A 74 10.58 1.11 11.36
CA ILE A 74 10.39 2.51 10.97
C ILE A 74 11.03 2.77 9.59
N ASN A 75 12.24 2.29 9.34
CA ASN A 75 12.92 2.46 8.06
C ASN A 75 12.19 1.73 6.93
N ASP A 76 11.67 0.53 7.19
CA ASP A 76 10.88 -0.24 6.23
C ASP A 76 9.54 0.44 5.91
N VAL A 77 8.86 1.00 6.92
CA VAL A 77 7.63 1.77 6.72
C VAL A 77 7.90 3.04 5.92
N ILE A 78 8.94 3.81 6.27
CA ILE A 78 9.31 5.01 5.52
C ILE A 78 9.72 4.65 4.09
N GLY A 79 10.53 3.60 3.91
CA GLY A 79 10.92 3.08 2.60
C GLY A 79 9.72 2.67 1.77
N GLY A 80 8.76 1.98 2.37
CA GLY A 80 7.50 1.59 1.74
C GLY A 80 6.66 2.80 1.30
N ILE A 81 6.53 3.82 2.15
CA ILE A 81 5.80 5.06 1.82
C ILE A 81 6.47 5.78 0.65
N VAL A 82 7.79 5.92 0.68
CA VAL A 82 8.55 6.59 -0.39
C VAL A 82 8.43 5.82 -1.70
N ALA A 83 8.57 4.49 -1.67
CA ALA A 83 8.43 3.65 -2.85
C ALA A 83 7.03 3.71 -3.45
N ALA A 84 5.98 3.66 -2.61
CA ALA A 84 4.59 3.80 -3.04
C ALA A 84 4.31 5.19 -3.64
N ALA A 85 4.82 6.25 -3.01
CA ALA A 85 4.68 7.61 -3.51
C ALA A 85 5.35 7.80 -4.88
N LEU A 86 6.58 7.31 -5.05
CA LEU A 86 7.31 7.37 -6.32
C LEU A 86 6.63 6.55 -7.42
N SER A 87 6.21 5.32 -7.11
CA SER A 87 5.50 4.44 -8.03
C SER A 87 4.19 5.07 -8.49
N THR A 88 3.38 5.59 -7.56
CA THR A 88 2.10 6.23 -7.88
C THR A 88 2.29 7.54 -8.64
N CYS A 89 3.34 8.31 -8.33
CA CYS A 89 3.73 9.51 -9.06
C CYS A 89 4.08 9.18 -10.52
N PHE A 90 4.88 8.13 -10.74
CA PHE A 90 5.23 7.68 -12.08
C PHE A 90 4.00 7.28 -12.89
N VAL A 91 3.10 6.49 -12.30
CA VAL A 91 1.83 6.10 -12.93
C VAL A 91 0.96 7.31 -13.22
N ALA A 92 0.91 8.29 -12.30
CA ALA A 92 0.14 9.52 -12.48
C ALA A 92 0.63 10.37 -13.67
N ILE A 93 1.95 10.51 -13.81
CA ILE A 93 2.56 11.23 -14.94
C ILE A 93 2.29 10.49 -16.25
N LEU A 94 2.43 9.16 -16.26
CA LEU A 94 2.15 8.32 -17.42
C LEU A 94 0.68 8.43 -17.85
N LEU A 95 -0.22 8.41 -16.87
CA LEU A 95 -1.66 8.57 -17.10
C LEU A 95 -1.98 9.94 -17.70
N GLU A 96 -1.32 10.99 -17.23
CA GLU A 96 -1.47 12.34 -17.75
C GLU A 96 -0.92 12.48 -19.17
N LEU A 97 0.12 11.73 -19.51
CA LEU A 97 0.68 11.69 -20.85
C LEU A 97 -0.26 10.97 -21.83
N VAL A 98 -0.85 9.85 -21.40
CA VAL A 98 -1.69 8.98 -22.27
C VAL A 98 -3.14 9.47 -22.34
N LEU A 99 -3.71 9.88 -21.20
CA LEU A 99 -5.14 10.24 -21.09
C LEU A 99 -5.39 11.63 -20.45
N PRO A 100 -4.81 12.71 -20.97
CA PRO A 100 -4.96 14.05 -20.37
C PRO A 100 -6.41 14.56 -20.36
N ARG A 101 -7.21 14.09 -21.32
CA ARG A 101 -8.64 14.45 -21.40
C ARG A 101 -9.48 13.73 -20.33
N ALA A 102 -9.12 12.50 -19.97
CA ALA A 102 -9.83 11.72 -18.95
C ALA A 102 -9.65 12.33 -17.57
N THR A 103 -8.42 12.66 -17.18
CA THR A 103 -8.11 13.30 -15.89
C THR A 103 -8.76 14.67 -15.76
N ALA A 104 -8.74 15.48 -16.83
CA ALA A 104 -9.42 16.78 -16.86
C ALA A 104 -10.94 16.67 -16.76
N SER A 105 -11.55 15.71 -17.47
CA SER A 105 -13.00 15.49 -17.41
C SER A 105 -13.44 14.93 -16.07
N ALA A 106 -12.65 14.06 -15.44
CA ALA A 106 -12.91 13.54 -14.09
C ALA A 106 -12.90 14.66 -13.04
N ALA A 107 -11.90 15.54 -13.09
CA ALA A 107 -11.84 16.73 -12.22
C ALA A 107 -13.05 17.66 -12.41
N GLY A 108 -13.48 17.87 -13.65
CA GLY A 108 -14.66 18.64 -14.00
C GLY A 108 -15.97 18.03 -13.46
N MET A 109 -16.13 16.71 -13.60
CA MET A 109 -17.29 15.98 -13.09
C MET A 109 -17.33 16.01 -11.55
N LEU A 110 -16.19 15.85 -10.90
CA LEU A 110 -16.09 15.91 -9.42
C LEU A 110 -16.51 17.28 -8.90
N ARG A 111 -16.15 18.36 -9.60
CA ARG A 111 -16.49 19.73 -9.22
C ARG A 111 -17.97 20.07 -9.43
N GLN A 112 -18.56 19.60 -10.54
CA GLN A 112 -19.92 20.01 -10.93
C GLN A 112 -21.01 19.09 -10.36
N ARG A 113 -20.80 17.79 -10.33
CA ARG A 113 -21.80 16.78 -9.93
C ARG A 113 -21.13 15.57 -9.24
N PRO A 114 -20.71 15.69 -7.98
CA PRO A 114 -20.07 14.56 -7.28
C PRO A 114 -21.01 13.39 -7.03
N THR A 115 -22.29 13.65 -6.69
CA THR A 115 -23.27 12.65 -6.25
C THR A 115 -23.47 11.50 -7.28
N PRO A 116 -23.77 11.78 -8.57
CA PRO A 116 -23.99 10.69 -9.53
C PRO A 116 -22.71 9.86 -9.80
N LEU A 117 -21.54 10.44 -9.60
CA LEU A 117 -20.26 9.76 -9.75
C LEU A 117 -20.07 8.69 -8.66
N TRP A 118 -20.33 9.05 -7.42
CA TRP A 118 -20.23 8.14 -6.27
C TRP A 118 -21.30 7.04 -6.31
N VAL A 119 -22.52 7.39 -6.64
CA VAL A 119 -23.62 6.43 -6.75
C VAL A 119 -23.36 5.41 -7.85
N SER A 120 -22.90 5.85 -9.03
CA SER A 120 -22.60 4.93 -10.14
C SER A 120 -21.39 4.04 -9.83
N GLY A 121 -20.38 4.55 -9.13
CA GLY A 121 -19.22 3.78 -8.70
C GLY A 121 -19.57 2.72 -7.67
N LEU A 122 -20.32 3.08 -6.65
CA LEU A 122 -20.80 2.16 -5.63
C LEU A 122 -21.69 1.05 -6.22
N LEU A 123 -22.65 1.44 -7.06
CA LEU A 123 -23.52 0.51 -7.74
C LEU A 123 -22.74 -0.44 -8.66
N GLY A 124 -21.76 0.10 -9.39
CA GLY A 124 -20.87 -0.70 -10.24
C GLY A 124 -20.02 -1.70 -9.45
N THR A 125 -19.49 -1.30 -8.31
CA THR A 125 -18.72 -2.19 -7.42
C THR A 125 -19.61 -3.33 -6.88
N VAL A 126 -20.80 -3.01 -6.41
CA VAL A 126 -21.77 -4.01 -5.92
C VAL A 126 -22.23 -4.95 -7.05
N ALA A 127 -22.43 -4.43 -8.26
CA ALA A 127 -22.86 -5.23 -9.40
C ALA A 127 -21.73 -6.09 -10.01
N ALA A 128 -20.47 -5.69 -9.85
CA ALA A 128 -19.33 -6.42 -10.41
C ALA A 128 -19.18 -7.82 -9.81
N VAL A 129 -19.41 -7.99 -8.50
CA VAL A 129 -19.27 -9.27 -7.82
C VAL A 129 -20.26 -10.34 -8.35
N PRO A 130 -21.58 -10.10 -8.37
CA PRO A 130 -22.53 -11.08 -8.92
C PRO A 130 -22.34 -11.26 -10.43
N ALA A 131 -21.93 -10.22 -11.17
CA ALA A 131 -21.65 -10.34 -12.60
C ALA A 131 -20.50 -11.32 -12.87
N VAL A 132 -19.40 -11.23 -12.14
CA VAL A 132 -18.28 -12.18 -12.26
C VAL A 132 -18.73 -13.58 -11.88
N LEU A 133 -19.48 -13.75 -10.79
CA LEU A 133 -19.98 -15.06 -10.36
C LEU A 133 -20.90 -15.71 -11.40
N LEU A 134 -21.84 -14.94 -11.97
CA LEU A 134 -22.73 -15.45 -13.01
C LEU A 134 -21.98 -15.86 -14.29
N LEU A 135 -20.98 -15.07 -14.69
CA LEU A 135 -20.16 -15.38 -15.85
C LEU A 135 -19.30 -16.62 -15.64
N THR A 136 -18.82 -16.87 -14.41
CA THR A 136 -17.98 -18.04 -14.09
C THR A 136 -18.76 -19.37 -14.18
N ILE A 137 -20.08 -19.36 -13.99
CA ILE A 137 -20.93 -20.55 -14.08
C ILE A 137 -21.08 -21.03 -15.54
N SER A 138 -20.94 -20.16 -16.51
CA SER A 138 -21.03 -20.48 -17.93
C SER A 138 -19.68 -20.83 -18.53
N ILE A 139 -19.57 -21.94 -19.27
CA ILE A 139 -18.32 -22.35 -19.96
C ILE A 139 -17.86 -21.27 -20.94
N ALA A 140 -18.80 -20.64 -21.67
CA ALA A 140 -18.50 -19.50 -22.54
C ALA A 140 -18.19 -18.21 -21.78
N GLY A 141 -18.68 -18.08 -20.54
CA GLY A 141 -18.47 -16.92 -19.69
C GLY A 141 -17.10 -16.89 -18.98
N LEU A 142 -16.39 -18.02 -18.93
CA LEU A 142 -15.12 -18.12 -18.19
C LEU A 142 -14.04 -17.19 -18.77
N SER A 143 -13.90 -17.11 -20.08
CA SER A 143 -12.98 -16.19 -20.74
C SER A 143 -13.39 -14.72 -20.57
N LEU A 144 -14.70 -14.45 -20.60
CA LEU A 144 -15.22 -13.10 -20.35
C LEU A 144 -15.09 -12.69 -18.89
N ALA A 145 -15.29 -13.62 -17.94
CA ALA A 145 -15.06 -13.41 -16.53
C ALA A 145 -13.58 -13.08 -16.26
N GLY A 146 -12.63 -13.80 -16.88
CA GLY A 146 -11.22 -13.51 -16.82
C GLY A 146 -10.86 -12.11 -17.36
N ALA A 147 -11.40 -11.72 -18.50
CA ALA A 147 -11.23 -10.40 -19.08
C ALA A 147 -11.79 -9.29 -18.17
N LEU A 148 -12.97 -9.50 -17.59
CA LEU A 148 -13.59 -8.58 -16.64
C LEU A 148 -12.74 -8.44 -15.37
N MET A 149 -12.23 -9.56 -14.84
CA MET A 149 -11.35 -9.57 -13.68
C MET A 149 -10.05 -8.80 -13.94
N CYS A 150 -9.42 -9.01 -15.11
CA CYS A 150 -8.24 -8.25 -15.51
C CYS A 150 -8.54 -6.75 -15.64
N ALA A 151 -9.70 -6.37 -16.18
CA ALA A 151 -10.11 -4.98 -16.28
C ALA A 151 -10.32 -4.34 -14.88
N VAL A 152 -10.95 -5.05 -13.95
CA VAL A 152 -11.16 -4.61 -12.57
C VAL A 152 -9.83 -4.43 -11.85
N ILE A 153 -8.91 -5.38 -11.98
CA ILE A 153 -7.56 -5.29 -11.41
C ILE A 153 -6.80 -4.11 -12.02
N GLY A 154 -6.85 -3.94 -13.34
CA GLY A 154 -6.23 -2.81 -14.02
C GLY A 154 -6.76 -1.45 -13.53
N ILE A 155 -8.08 -1.33 -13.35
CA ILE A 155 -8.70 -0.13 -12.78
C ILE A 155 -8.23 0.08 -11.33
N ALA A 156 -8.16 -0.98 -10.52
CA ALA A 156 -7.71 -0.89 -9.14
C ALA A 156 -6.27 -0.39 -9.02
N LEU A 157 -5.36 -0.90 -9.86
CA LEU A 157 -3.95 -0.48 -9.88
C LEU A 157 -3.77 1.00 -10.24
N VAL A 158 -4.59 1.52 -11.13
CA VAL A 158 -4.49 2.90 -11.62
C VAL A 158 -5.33 3.87 -10.78
N SER A 159 -6.27 3.37 -9.99
CA SER A 159 -7.29 4.18 -9.31
C SER A 159 -6.71 5.23 -8.36
N ALA A 160 -5.67 4.89 -7.60
CA ALA A 160 -5.03 5.82 -6.66
C ALA A 160 -4.38 6.99 -7.40
N ALA A 161 -3.61 6.70 -8.46
CA ALA A 161 -2.98 7.73 -9.30
C ALA A 161 -4.01 8.60 -10.01
N PHE A 162 -5.06 8.01 -10.58
CA PHE A 162 -6.13 8.71 -11.28
C PHE A 162 -6.91 9.65 -10.35
N THR A 163 -7.30 9.15 -9.19
CA THR A 163 -8.03 9.94 -8.19
C THR A 163 -7.18 11.06 -7.62
N GLY A 164 -5.91 10.77 -7.28
CA GLY A 164 -4.97 11.78 -6.82
C GLY A 164 -4.76 12.91 -7.81
N THR A 165 -4.57 12.59 -9.10
CA THR A 165 -4.43 13.61 -10.16
C THR A 165 -5.72 14.40 -10.38
N ALA A 166 -6.89 13.77 -10.32
CA ALA A 166 -8.18 14.45 -10.47
C ALA A 166 -8.43 15.46 -9.32
N ILE A 167 -8.11 15.07 -8.08
CA ILE A 167 -8.22 15.95 -6.90
C ILE A 167 -7.21 17.09 -6.98
N ALA A 168 -5.95 16.82 -7.30
CA ALA A 168 -4.93 17.84 -7.44
C ALA A 168 -5.30 18.89 -8.50
N ARG A 169 -5.85 18.46 -9.63
CA ARG A 169 -6.36 19.38 -10.68
C ARG A 169 -7.59 20.18 -10.24
N MET A 170 -8.42 19.63 -9.39
CA MET A 170 -9.56 20.35 -8.85
C MET A 170 -9.12 21.53 -7.98
N VAL A 171 -8.04 21.36 -7.22
CA VAL A 171 -7.49 22.38 -6.32
C VAL A 171 -6.59 23.38 -7.06
N GLY A 172 -5.78 22.93 -8.01
CA GLY A 172 -4.79 23.72 -8.72
C GLY A 172 -5.34 24.40 -9.98
N HIS A 173 -5.88 25.60 -9.89
CA HIS A 173 -6.64 26.26 -10.95
C HIS A 173 -5.83 26.75 -12.16
N ASN A 174 -4.50 26.85 -12.13
CA ASN A 174 -3.70 27.36 -13.25
C ASN A 174 -2.23 26.90 -13.27
N GLN A 175 -1.94 25.71 -12.77
CA GLN A 175 -0.57 25.21 -12.70
C GLN A 175 -0.29 24.18 -13.81
N ASN A 176 0.99 23.92 -14.02
CA ASN A 176 1.44 22.95 -14.99
C ASN A 176 0.81 21.57 -14.73
N ARG A 177 0.14 21.00 -15.73
CA ARG A 177 -0.60 19.71 -15.63
C ARG A 177 0.25 18.57 -15.10
N TYR A 178 1.53 18.53 -15.44
CA TYR A 178 2.46 17.50 -14.97
C TYR A 178 2.83 17.68 -13.49
N ALA A 179 2.98 18.93 -13.05
CA ALA A 179 3.22 19.22 -11.65
C ALA A 179 2.02 18.79 -10.77
N MET A 180 0.80 19.04 -11.24
CA MET A 180 -0.41 18.60 -10.56
C MET A 180 -0.52 17.07 -10.53
N ALA A 181 -0.18 16.38 -11.63
CA ALA A 181 -0.13 14.93 -11.65
C ALA A 181 0.90 14.37 -10.66
N ALA A 182 2.08 14.96 -10.60
CA ALA A 182 3.13 14.55 -9.67
C ALA A 182 2.69 14.75 -8.21
N VAL A 183 2.18 15.92 -7.86
CA VAL A 183 1.70 16.21 -6.49
C VAL A 183 0.54 15.29 -6.11
N GLY A 184 -0.44 15.10 -6.99
CA GLY A 184 -1.56 14.20 -6.76
C GLY A 184 -1.14 12.74 -6.63
N GLY A 185 -0.18 12.30 -7.45
CA GLY A 185 0.38 10.96 -7.40
C GLY A 185 1.16 10.70 -6.11
N ILE A 186 2.02 11.63 -5.69
CA ILE A 186 2.79 11.53 -4.45
C ILE A 186 1.85 11.48 -3.23
N ALA A 187 0.88 12.40 -3.17
CA ALA A 187 -0.08 12.45 -2.07
C ALA A 187 -0.92 11.17 -1.99
N ALA A 188 -1.43 10.68 -3.12
CA ALA A 188 -2.21 9.45 -3.16
C ALA A 188 -1.36 8.23 -2.78
N GLY A 189 -0.12 8.13 -3.28
CA GLY A 189 0.79 7.04 -2.96
C GLY A 189 1.18 7.02 -1.49
N ALA A 190 1.49 8.16 -0.90
CA ALA A 190 1.78 8.26 0.53
C ALA A 190 0.58 7.85 1.40
N LEU A 191 -0.63 8.29 1.04
CA LEU A 191 -1.86 7.94 1.75
C LEU A 191 -2.18 6.44 1.65
N THR A 192 -1.96 5.83 0.48
CA THR A 192 -2.23 4.39 0.28
C THR A 192 -1.20 3.49 0.95
N ALA A 193 -0.01 4.00 1.24
CA ALA A 193 1.03 3.26 1.95
C ALA A 193 0.79 3.17 3.47
N LEU A 194 -0.10 3.98 4.04
CA LEU A 194 -0.44 3.91 5.46
C LEU A 194 -1.25 2.64 5.77
N PRO A 195 -0.83 1.79 6.72
CA PRO A 195 -1.39 0.45 6.91
C PRO A 195 -2.90 0.43 7.26
N LEU A 196 -3.38 1.40 8.03
CA LEU A 196 -4.79 1.48 8.41
C LEU A 196 -5.65 2.28 7.41
N MET A 197 -5.09 3.34 6.83
CA MET A 197 -5.83 4.22 5.91
C MET A 197 -5.70 3.79 4.44
N GLY A 198 -4.65 3.06 4.08
CA GLY A 198 -4.37 2.70 2.70
C GLY A 198 -5.47 1.89 2.03
N SER A 199 -6.03 0.90 2.73
CA SER A 199 -7.14 0.09 2.20
C SER A 199 -8.42 0.91 2.01
N PHE A 200 -8.73 1.81 2.94
CA PHE A 200 -9.88 2.71 2.83
C PHE A 200 -9.72 3.70 1.67
N VAL A 201 -8.56 4.34 1.57
CA VAL A 201 -8.25 5.30 0.50
C VAL A 201 -8.26 4.62 -0.87
N SER A 202 -7.69 3.41 -0.98
CA SER A 202 -7.71 2.61 -2.20
C SER A 202 -9.13 2.23 -2.61
N GLY A 203 -9.98 1.83 -1.66
CA GLY A 203 -11.39 1.53 -1.91
C GLY A 203 -12.17 2.74 -2.41
N VAL A 204 -11.98 3.90 -1.78
CA VAL A 204 -12.60 5.17 -2.21
C VAL A 204 -12.12 5.57 -3.61
N ALA A 205 -10.83 5.46 -3.90
CA ALA A 205 -10.25 5.75 -5.21
C ALA A 205 -10.79 4.80 -6.29
N PHE A 206 -10.94 3.52 -5.96
CA PHE A 206 -11.50 2.53 -6.86
C PHE A 206 -12.95 2.83 -7.23
N VAL A 207 -13.80 3.10 -6.23
CA VAL A 207 -15.21 3.48 -6.46
C VAL A 207 -15.32 4.73 -7.32
N PHE A 208 -14.49 5.74 -7.06
CA PHE A 208 -14.44 6.96 -7.85
C PHE A 208 -14.08 6.68 -9.32
N THR A 209 -13.02 5.91 -9.56
CA THR A 209 -12.53 5.60 -10.91
C THR A 209 -13.55 4.76 -11.68
N LEU A 210 -14.14 3.76 -11.02
CA LEU A 210 -15.18 2.91 -11.61
C LEU A 210 -16.42 3.74 -11.97
N GLY A 211 -16.85 4.64 -11.09
CA GLY A 211 -17.95 5.56 -11.34
C GLY A 211 -17.72 6.45 -12.54
N TYR A 212 -16.51 6.97 -12.70
CA TYR A 212 -16.11 7.75 -13.85
C TYR A 212 -16.18 6.94 -15.15
N VAL A 213 -15.65 5.71 -15.16
CA VAL A 213 -15.70 4.82 -16.32
C VAL A 213 -17.14 4.53 -16.74
N ILE A 214 -18.00 4.17 -15.78
CA ILE A 214 -19.41 3.88 -16.03
C ILE A 214 -20.10 5.11 -16.63
N GLN A 215 -19.88 6.29 -16.11
CA GLN A 215 -20.51 7.52 -16.62
C GLN A 215 -20.07 7.87 -18.05
N ILE A 216 -18.80 7.65 -18.38
CA ILE A 216 -18.32 7.85 -19.75
C ILE A 216 -18.99 6.87 -20.70
N ILE A 217 -19.08 5.60 -20.34
CA ILE A 217 -19.74 4.58 -21.16
C ILE A 217 -21.20 4.95 -21.40
N TRP A 218 -21.93 5.34 -20.35
CA TRP A 218 -23.33 5.76 -20.45
C TRP A 218 -23.51 7.01 -21.31
N ARG A 219 -22.62 7.99 -21.19
CA ARG A 219 -22.66 9.20 -22.01
C ARG A 219 -22.44 8.89 -23.49
N ASN A 220 -21.44 8.05 -23.79
CA ASN A 220 -21.16 7.66 -25.16
C ASN A 220 -22.27 6.80 -25.78
N ALA A 221 -22.90 5.93 -24.99
CA ALA A 221 -24.05 5.12 -25.44
C ALA A 221 -25.28 5.97 -25.78
N ARG A 222 -25.49 7.08 -25.06
CA ARG A 222 -26.61 8.00 -25.34
C ARG A 222 -26.39 8.90 -26.55
N LEU A 223 -25.14 9.16 -26.93
CA LEU A 223 -24.82 10.04 -28.08
C LEU A 223 -24.94 9.33 -29.45
N LYS A 224 -24.82 8.00 -29.49
CA LYS A 224 -24.91 7.22 -30.71
C LYS A 224 -26.28 7.26 -31.43
N PRO A 225 -27.46 7.31 -30.80
CA PRO A 225 -28.74 7.30 -31.48
C PRO A 225 -29.05 8.58 -32.25
N GLN A 226 -28.45 9.73 -31.92
CA GLN A 226 -28.80 11.01 -32.55
C GLN A 226 -28.08 11.26 -33.88
N GLN A 227 -26.97 10.60 -34.16
CA GLN A 227 -26.25 10.78 -35.43
C GLN A 227 -26.91 10.05 -36.61
N THR A 228 -27.62 8.95 -36.38
CA THR A 228 -28.35 8.21 -37.41
C THR A 228 -29.69 8.85 -37.80
N ALA A 229 -30.25 9.72 -36.95
CA ALA A 229 -31.51 10.41 -37.22
C ALA A 229 -31.34 11.70 -38.04
N ASN A 230 -30.11 12.20 -38.20
CA ASN A 230 -29.81 13.47 -38.83
C ASN A 230 -29.06 13.34 -40.18
N THR A 231 -29.16 12.20 -40.87
CA THR A 231 -28.73 12.08 -42.28
C THR A 231 -29.83 12.73 -43.12
N PRO A 232 -29.60 13.92 -43.72
CA PRO A 232 -30.55 14.50 -44.64
C PRO A 232 -30.70 13.52 -45.79
N GLY A 233 -31.95 13.12 -46.11
CA GLY A 233 -32.24 12.26 -47.23
C GLY A 233 -31.60 12.86 -48.51
N LEU A 234 -30.76 12.12 -49.16
CA LEU A 234 -30.30 12.41 -50.51
C LEU A 234 -31.51 12.66 -51.37
N PRO A 235 -31.60 13.77 -52.14
CA PRO A 235 -32.66 13.94 -53.08
C PRO A 235 -32.56 12.84 -54.14
N SER A 236 -33.65 12.08 -54.30
CA SER A 236 -33.82 11.11 -55.39
C SER A 236 -33.79 11.86 -56.71
N ALA A 237 -32.77 11.59 -57.53
CA ALA A 237 -32.69 11.98 -58.90
C ALA A 237 -33.62 11.12 -59.77
#